data_655fa49fb9b9685250e35f876b12ddff
#
_entry.id   655fa49fb9b9685250e35f876b12ddff
#
_cell.length_a   1.000
_cell.length_b   1.000
_cell.length_c   1.000
_cell.angle_alpha   90.00
_cell.angle_beta   90.00
_cell.angle_gamma   90.00
#
_symmetry.space_group_name_H-M   'P 1'
#
loop_
_entity.id
_entity.type
_entity.pdbx_description
1 polymer ?
#
loop_
_entity_poly.entity_id
_entity_poly.type
_entity_poly.pdbx_seq_one_letter_code
_entity_poly.pdbx_strand_id
1 'polypeptide(L)'
;MLCGMTSRRAADRTWLVALAASLWGLSALWRGPLAKEYPALAIVFWEHLVLVVLVSPWIVPAVRRVLAASTRTKVSVLVIGAGSSALATTLFTAAFRLGDPITPQVLQKLQPLIAIALAALVLGERLRRSYAVFALPAILGAWLLAFADPMGVSVSSAQAAALAVGAAALWAAGTVLGRAASAELRFSDLTALRFTVGLVTLLAISGVTSTPLAIGVDAAPRILLLAL
;
A
#
# COMPACT_ATOMS: atom_id res chain seq x y z
N MET A 1 -29.09 -42.76 4.18
CA MET A 1 -28.04 -42.54 3.19
C MET A 1 -27.46 -41.14 3.45
N LEU A 2 -26.42 -41.03 4.29
CA LEU A 2 -25.76 -39.79 4.61
C LEU A 2 -24.63 -39.61 3.59
N CYS A 3 -24.84 -38.71 2.61
CA CYS A 3 -23.84 -38.33 1.62
C CYS A 3 -22.76 -37.50 2.31
N GLY A 4 -21.59 -38.10 2.46
CA GLY A 4 -20.40 -37.42 3.05
C GLY A 4 -19.91 -36.30 2.14
N MET A 5 -20.25 -35.09 2.49
CA MET A 5 -19.56 -33.88 1.97
C MET A 5 -18.19 -33.84 2.60
N THR A 6 -17.19 -34.43 1.96
CA THR A 6 -15.78 -34.16 2.25
C THR A 6 -15.49 -32.71 1.93
N SER A 7 -15.53 -31.84 2.94
CA SER A 7 -15.00 -30.49 2.81
C SER A 7 -13.51 -30.64 2.50
N ARG A 8 -13.11 -30.37 1.26
CA ARG A 8 -11.70 -30.15 0.92
C ARG A 8 -11.22 -28.99 1.81
N ARG A 9 -10.47 -29.30 2.85
CA ARG A 9 -9.74 -28.28 3.62
C ARG A 9 -8.91 -27.49 2.61
N ALA A 10 -9.26 -26.22 2.39
CA ALA A 10 -8.40 -25.33 1.63
C ALA A 10 -7.02 -25.39 2.28
N ALA A 11 -5.98 -25.63 1.49
CA ALA A 11 -4.63 -25.69 2.01
C ALA A 11 -4.34 -24.39 2.78
N ASP A 12 -3.88 -24.50 4.02
CA ASP A 12 -3.52 -23.35 4.84
C ASP A 12 -2.34 -22.62 4.17
N ARG A 13 -2.60 -21.39 3.70
CA ARG A 13 -1.64 -20.53 3.02
C ARG A 13 -1.17 -19.37 3.90
N THR A 14 -1.41 -19.44 5.21
CA THR A 14 -1.02 -18.40 6.18
C THR A 14 0.48 -18.10 6.14
N TRP A 15 1.31 -19.12 5.85
CA TRP A 15 2.74 -18.95 5.69
C TRP A 15 3.13 -17.99 4.53
N LEU A 16 2.35 -17.94 3.44
CA LEU A 16 2.57 -16.98 2.35
C LEU A 16 2.33 -15.54 2.82
N VAL A 17 1.33 -15.34 3.67
CA VAL A 17 1.04 -14.02 4.25
C VAL A 17 2.18 -13.61 5.19
N ALA A 18 2.67 -14.55 6.02
CA ALA A 18 3.80 -14.31 6.90
C ALA A 18 5.07 -13.97 6.10
N LEU A 19 5.36 -14.72 5.04
CA LEU A 19 6.48 -14.44 4.14
C LEU A 19 6.37 -13.04 3.51
N ALA A 20 5.22 -12.71 2.92
CA ALA A 20 4.98 -11.40 2.31
C ALA A 20 5.13 -10.26 3.33
N ALA A 21 4.63 -10.43 4.55
CA ALA A 21 4.78 -9.44 5.62
C ALA A 21 6.24 -9.27 6.04
N SER A 22 7.02 -10.36 6.08
CA SER A 22 8.46 -10.32 6.38
C SER A 22 9.25 -9.61 5.29
N LEU A 23 9.00 -9.93 4.02
CA LEU A 23 9.63 -9.25 2.88
C LEU A 23 9.29 -7.75 2.87
N TRP A 24 8.02 -7.41 3.12
CA TRP A 24 7.62 -6.01 3.26
C TRP A 24 8.36 -5.31 4.42
N GLY A 25 8.50 -5.95 5.57
CA GLY A 25 9.28 -5.41 6.70
C GLY A 25 10.74 -5.17 6.34
N LEU A 26 11.36 -6.12 5.64
CA LEU A 26 12.76 -6.01 5.19
C LEU A 26 12.97 -4.89 4.15
N SER A 27 11.92 -4.51 3.40
CA SER A 27 12.02 -3.46 2.38
C SER A 27 12.54 -2.12 2.93
N ALA A 28 12.34 -1.85 4.22
CA ALA A 28 12.86 -0.65 4.90
C ALA A 28 14.38 -0.53 4.83
N LEU A 29 15.11 -1.67 4.83
CA LEU A 29 16.57 -1.70 4.77
C LEU A 29 17.11 -1.08 3.47
N TRP A 30 16.38 -1.22 2.38
CA TRP A 30 16.76 -0.65 1.08
C TRP A 30 16.05 0.67 0.80
N ARG A 31 14.80 0.81 1.23
CA ARG A 31 13.98 2.01 1.01
C ARG A 31 14.55 3.21 1.75
N GLY A 32 15.01 3.03 2.99
CA GLY A 32 15.57 4.12 3.80
C GLY A 32 16.78 4.78 3.16
N PRO A 33 17.85 4.06 2.82
CA PRO A 33 19.01 4.62 2.11
C PRO A 33 18.62 5.25 0.75
N LEU A 34 17.81 4.57 -0.07
CA LEU A 34 17.37 5.10 -1.36
C LEU A 34 16.60 6.42 -1.21
N ALA A 35 15.73 6.55 -0.21
CA ALA A 35 14.95 7.76 0.03
C ALA A 35 15.81 8.96 0.43
N LYS A 36 17.02 8.74 0.94
CA LYS A 36 18.00 9.81 1.23
C LYS A 36 18.76 10.25 -0.03
N GLU A 37 18.96 9.34 -1.00
CA GLU A 37 19.72 9.57 -2.23
C GLU A 37 18.84 10.14 -3.36
N TYR A 38 17.60 9.65 -3.50
CA TYR A 38 16.72 9.93 -4.63
C TYR A 38 15.35 10.48 -4.20
N PRO A 39 14.66 11.23 -5.08
CA PRO A 39 13.27 11.60 -4.84
C PRO A 39 12.38 10.36 -4.63
N ALA A 40 11.47 10.42 -3.66
CA ALA A 40 10.55 9.32 -3.37
C ALA A 40 9.73 8.89 -4.62
N LEU A 41 9.33 9.88 -5.43
CA LEU A 41 8.60 9.66 -6.69
C LEU A 41 9.42 8.80 -7.68
N ALA A 42 10.73 9.07 -7.80
CA ALA A 42 11.60 8.32 -8.71
C ALA A 42 11.75 6.86 -8.26
N ILE A 43 11.95 6.62 -6.96
CA ILE A 43 12.06 5.26 -6.41
C ILE A 43 10.79 4.47 -6.71
N VAL A 44 9.62 5.04 -6.38
CA VAL A 44 8.32 4.39 -6.55
C VAL A 44 7.98 4.20 -8.03
N PHE A 45 8.39 5.13 -8.90
CA PHE A 45 8.23 4.99 -10.34
C PHE A 45 8.97 3.74 -10.86
N TRP A 46 10.23 3.56 -10.52
CA TRP A 46 11.02 2.42 -10.97
C TRP A 46 10.53 1.09 -10.36
N GLU A 47 10.14 1.11 -9.09
CA GLU A 47 9.47 -0.03 -8.43
C GLU A 47 8.20 -0.43 -9.20
N HIS A 48 7.33 0.54 -9.55
CA HIS A 48 6.12 0.28 -10.34
C HIS A 48 6.42 -0.18 -11.76
N LEU A 49 7.46 0.35 -12.39
CA LEU A 49 7.87 -0.08 -13.73
C LEU A 49 8.26 -1.56 -13.75
N VAL A 50 9.05 -2.01 -12.79
CA VAL A 50 9.39 -3.44 -12.63
C VAL A 50 8.12 -4.27 -12.42
N LEU A 51 7.23 -3.84 -11.53
CA LEU A 51 5.97 -4.54 -11.26
C LEU A 51 5.07 -4.60 -12.50
N VAL A 52 4.98 -3.52 -13.29
CA VAL A 52 4.20 -3.50 -14.54
C VAL A 52 4.79 -4.47 -15.57
N VAL A 53 6.10 -4.56 -15.68
CA VAL A 53 6.74 -5.56 -16.55
C VAL A 53 6.38 -6.97 -16.10
N LEU A 54 6.43 -7.26 -14.80
CA LEU A 54 6.09 -8.58 -14.25
C LEU A 54 4.62 -8.96 -14.47
N VAL A 55 3.69 -7.99 -14.35
CA VAL A 55 2.25 -8.26 -14.53
C VAL A 55 1.77 -8.01 -15.97
N SER A 56 2.66 -7.71 -16.91
CA SER A 56 2.33 -7.38 -18.30
C SER A 56 1.42 -8.39 -19.01
N PRO A 57 1.53 -9.74 -18.79
CA PRO A 57 0.64 -10.70 -19.43
C PRO A 57 -0.83 -10.54 -19.05
N TRP A 58 -1.10 -9.98 -17.87
CA TRP A 58 -2.46 -9.78 -17.36
C TRP A 58 -3.07 -8.42 -17.69
N ILE A 59 -2.29 -7.44 -18.18
CA ILE A 59 -2.76 -6.06 -18.41
C ILE A 59 -3.90 -6.02 -19.44
N VAL A 60 -3.70 -6.59 -20.63
CA VAL A 60 -4.70 -6.53 -21.70
C VAL A 60 -6.03 -7.19 -21.30
N PRO A 61 -6.03 -8.43 -20.75
CA PRO A 61 -7.25 -9.04 -20.23
C PRO A 61 -7.91 -8.22 -19.11
N ALA A 62 -7.13 -7.63 -18.21
CA ALA A 62 -7.63 -6.82 -17.10
C ALA A 62 -8.31 -5.53 -17.59
N VAL A 63 -7.68 -4.84 -18.56
CA VAL A 63 -8.27 -3.63 -19.18
C VAL A 63 -9.60 -3.96 -19.86
N ARG A 64 -9.67 -5.05 -20.63
CA ARG A 64 -10.95 -5.46 -21.25
C ARG A 64 -12.05 -5.71 -20.23
N ARG A 65 -11.73 -6.37 -19.10
CA ARG A 65 -12.72 -6.66 -18.05
C ARG A 65 -13.14 -5.40 -17.30
N VAL A 66 -12.21 -4.50 -16.95
CA VAL A 66 -12.59 -3.28 -16.24
C VAL A 66 -13.43 -2.35 -17.12
N LEU A 67 -13.19 -2.30 -18.42
CA LEU A 67 -14.03 -1.52 -19.34
C LEU A 67 -15.46 -2.03 -19.38
N ALA A 68 -15.68 -3.33 -19.24
CA ALA A 68 -17.01 -3.96 -19.15
C ALA A 68 -17.63 -3.90 -17.73
N ALA A 69 -16.86 -3.56 -16.71
CA ALA A 69 -17.32 -3.50 -15.32
C ALA A 69 -18.16 -2.25 -15.04
N SER A 70 -18.82 -2.24 -13.88
CA SER A 70 -19.60 -1.09 -13.39
C SER A 70 -18.75 0.17 -13.21
N THR A 71 -19.38 1.33 -13.27
CA THR A 71 -18.72 2.62 -13.00
C THR A 71 -18.07 2.65 -11.61
N ARG A 72 -18.74 2.05 -10.61
CA ARG A 72 -18.20 1.94 -9.25
C ARG A 72 -16.87 1.18 -9.24
N THR A 73 -16.79 0.08 -9.96
CA THR A 73 -15.56 -0.73 -10.07
C THR A 73 -14.46 0.02 -10.83
N LYS A 74 -14.79 0.74 -11.91
CA LYS A 74 -13.84 1.59 -12.64
C LYS A 74 -13.23 2.68 -11.74
N VAL A 75 -14.07 3.40 -11.01
CA VAL A 75 -13.62 4.42 -10.04
C VAL A 75 -12.78 3.80 -8.94
N SER A 76 -13.19 2.63 -8.41
CA SER A 76 -12.39 1.91 -7.40
C SER A 76 -10.99 1.58 -7.91
N VAL A 77 -10.86 1.08 -9.14
CA VAL A 77 -9.56 0.76 -9.76
C VAL A 77 -8.70 2.01 -9.90
N LEU A 78 -9.27 3.14 -10.33
CA LEU A 78 -8.54 4.42 -10.42
C LEU A 78 -8.06 4.88 -9.04
N VAL A 79 -8.91 4.85 -8.02
CA VAL A 79 -8.54 5.24 -6.66
C VAL A 79 -7.50 4.29 -6.07
N ILE A 80 -7.59 2.99 -6.32
CA ILE A 80 -6.59 2.01 -5.89
C ILE A 80 -5.24 2.27 -6.57
N GLY A 81 -5.21 2.45 -7.88
CA GLY A 81 -3.98 2.65 -8.62
C GLY A 81 -3.32 4.00 -8.32
N ALA A 82 -4.06 5.09 -8.43
CA ALA A 82 -3.53 6.43 -8.21
C ALA A 82 -3.30 6.73 -6.71
N GLY A 83 -4.28 6.42 -5.86
CA GLY A 83 -4.22 6.71 -4.44
C GLY A 83 -3.40 5.68 -3.67
N SER A 84 -3.87 4.43 -3.67
CA SER A 84 -3.31 3.39 -2.81
C SER A 84 -1.98 2.83 -3.34
N SER A 85 -1.76 2.77 -4.64
CA SER A 85 -0.51 2.27 -5.21
C SER A 85 0.52 3.40 -5.39
N ALA A 86 0.24 4.42 -6.18
CA ALA A 86 1.19 5.48 -6.48
C ALA A 86 1.39 6.45 -5.30
N LEU A 87 0.34 7.17 -4.91
CA LEU A 87 0.46 8.24 -3.91
C LEU A 87 0.83 7.70 -2.53
N ALA A 88 0.17 6.65 -2.05
CA ALA A 88 0.46 6.09 -0.73
C ALA A 88 1.92 5.61 -0.62
N THR A 89 2.41 4.87 -1.63
CA THR A 89 3.80 4.38 -1.63
C THR A 89 4.80 5.53 -1.74
N THR A 90 4.47 6.60 -2.47
CA THR A 90 5.30 7.81 -2.54
C THR A 90 5.34 8.54 -1.21
N LEU A 91 4.21 8.74 -0.53
CA LEU A 91 4.15 9.34 0.81
C LEU A 91 4.93 8.51 1.83
N PHE A 92 4.74 7.19 1.81
CA PHE A 92 5.48 6.29 2.68
C PHE A 92 6.99 6.37 2.46
N THR A 93 7.43 6.35 1.20
CA THR A 93 8.85 6.47 0.83
C THR A 93 9.41 7.85 1.23
N ALA A 94 8.63 8.92 1.05
CA ALA A 94 9.03 10.27 1.47
C ALA A 94 9.19 10.39 2.99
N ALA A 95 8.39 9.66 3.78
CA ALA A 95 8.50 9.66 5.24
C ALA A 95 9.89 9.18 5.72
N PHE A 96 10.53 8.23 5.02
CA PHE A 96 11.89 7.77 5.35
C PHE A 96 12.97 8.85 5.17
N ARG A 97 12.70 9.88 4.39
CA ARG A 97 13.64 10.98 4.16
C ARG A 97 13.66 11.98 5.31
N LEU A 98 12.54 12.12 6.01
CA LEU A 98 12.32 13.19 7.00
C LEU A 98 12.73 12.80 8.42
N GLY A 99 12.92 11.51 8.70
CA GLY A 99 13.17 11.08 10.07
C GLY A 99 13.76 9.68 10.19
N ASP A 100 13.53 9.09 11.37
CA ASP A 100 13.89 7.71 11.68
C ASP A 100 13.06 6.74 10.80
N PRO A 101 13.69 5.72 10.19
CA PRO A 101 12.98 4.69 9.44
C PRO A 101 11.98 3.86 10.27
N ILE A 102 12.07 3.87 11.59
CA ILE A 102 11.15 3.17 12.50
C ILE A 102 9.77 3.85 12.46
N THR A 103 9.70 5.17 12.50
CA THR A 103 8.44 5.94 12.52
C THR A 103 7.48 5.53 11.39
N PRO A 104 7.84 5.56 10.09
CA PRO A 104 6.91 5.14 9.04
C PRO A 104 6.56 3.65 9.12
N GLN A 105 7.48 2.78 9.51
CA GLN A 105 7.24 1.34 9.64
C GLN A 105 6.25 1.00 10.76
N VAL A 106 6.29 1.72 11.86
CA VAL A 106 5.36 1.53 12.98
C VAL A 106 3.99 2.10 12.63
N LEU A 107 3.94 3.35 12.15
CA LEU A 107 2.67 4.04 11.91
C LEU A 107 1.85 3.44 10.78
N GLN A 108 2.46 2.82 9.77
CA GLN A 108 1.72 2.05 8.77
C GLN A 108 0.92 0.89 9.37
N LYS A 109 1.31 0.35 10.55
CA LYS A 109 0.57 -0.71 11.23
C LYS A 109 -0.80 -0.26 11.75
N LEU A 110 -1.09 1.04 11.71
CA LEU A 110 -2.44 1.57 11.93
C LEU A 110 -3.40 1.29 10.77
N GLN A 111 -2.89 0.87 9.59
CA GLN A 111 -3.70 0.57 8.40
C GLN A 111 -4.91 -0.36 8.69
N PRO A 112 -4.80 -1.49 9.43
CA PRO A 112 -5.95 -2.34 9.72
C PRO A 112 -7.04 -1.62 10.53
N LEU A 113 -6.66 -0.76 11.49
CA LEU A 113 -7.61 0.02 12.27
C LEU A 113 -8.36 1.02 11.37
N ILE A 114 -7.63 1.73 10.52
CA ILE A 114 -8.22 2.66 9.57
C ILE A 114 -9.12 1.92 8.57
N ALA A 115 -8.71 0.74 8.09
CA ALA A 115 -9.50 -0.07 7.17
C ALA A 115 -10.83 -0.53 7.78
N ILE A 116 -10.85 -0.93 9.04
CA ILE A 116 -12.07 -1.30 9.76
C ILE A 116 -13.01 -0.09 9.89
N ALA A 117 -12.47 1.09 10.25
CA ALA A 117 -13.25 2.31 10.33
C ALA A 117 -13.82 2.72 8.96
N LEU A 118 -13.00 2.66 7.89
CA LEU A 118 -13.44 2.95 6.53
C LEU A 118 -14.46 1.93 6.02
N ALA A 119 -14.32 0.64 6.33
CA ALA A 119 -15.31 -0.38 5.96
C ALA A 119 -16.68 -0.08 6.60
N ALA A 120 -16.69 0.37 7.85
CA ALA A 120 -17.93 0.78 8.49
C ALA A 120 -18.57 1.99 7.81
N LEU A 121 -17.76 2.99 7.41
CA LEU A 121 -18.27 4.21 6.76
C LEU A 121 -18.69 3.97 5.30
N VAL A 122 -17.91 3.21 4.53
CA VAL A 122 -18.09 3.06 3.07
C VAL A 122 -19.00 1.88 2.73
N LEU A 123 -18.89 0.77 3.47
CA LEU A 123 -19.66 -0.46 3.23
C LEU A 123 -20.86 -0.61 4.19
N GLY A 124 -21.03 0.30 5.16
CA GLY A 124 -22.09 0.23 6.16
C GLY A 124 -21.93 -0.92 7.15
N GLU A 125 -20.71 -1.43 7.32
CA GLU A 125 -20.42 -2.51 8.28
C GLU A 125 -20.54 -1.97 9.73
N ARG A 126 -21.16 -2.75 10.61
CA ARG A 126 -21.32 -2.32 12.01
C ARG A 126 -20.03 -2.55 12.78
N LEU A 127 -19.48 -1.49 13.36
CA LEU A 127 -18.37 -1.60 14.30
C LEU A 127 -18.83 -2.28 15.59
N ARG A 128 -18.06 -3.28 16.03
CA ARG A 128 -18.29 -3.85 17.37
C ARG A 128 -17.91 -2.82 18.43
N ARG A 129 -18.64 -2.77 19.56
CA ARG A 129 -18.32 -1.87 20.68
C ARG A 129 -16.90 -2.06 21.22
N SER A 130 -16.38 -3.30 21.15
CA SER A 130 -15.00 -3.61 21.52
C SER A 130 -13.93 -3.00 20.59
N TYR A 131 -14.31 -2.47 19.42
CA TYR A 131 -13.33 -1.88 18.49
C TYR A 131 -12.52 -0.76 19.15
N ALA A 132 -13.18 0.18 19.84
CA ALA A 132 -12.49 1.29 20.50
C ALA A 132 -11.56 0.80 21.63
N VAL A 133 -11.95 -0.25 22.36
CA VAL A 133 -11.15 -0.84 23.45
C VAL A 133 -9.80 -1.36 22.92
N PHE A 134 -9.75 -1.89 21.70
CA PHE A 134 -8.51 -2.37 21.11
C PHE A 134 -7.81 -1.29 20.26
N ALA A 135 -8.55 -0.39 19.62
CA ALA A 135 -7.99 0.66 18.77
C ALA A 135 -7.21 1.70 19.58
N LEU A 136 -7.75 2.14 20.74
CA LEU A 136 -7.09 3.15 21.57
C LEU A 136 -5.71 2.71 22.09
N PRO A 137 -5.53 1.54 22.71
CA PRO A 137 -4.20 1.06 23.10
C PRO A 137 -3.25 0.87 21.91
N ALA A 138 -3.76 0.42 20.75
CA ALA A 138 -2.95 0.24 19.56
C ALA A 138 -2.44 1.58 19.00
N ILE A 139 -3.27 2.61 18.99
CA ILE A 139 -2.87 3.97 18.59
C ILE A 139 -1.83 4.53 19.56
N LEU A 140 -2.08 4.40 20.87
CA LEU A 140 -1.14 4.84 21.90
C LEU A 140 0.20 4.10 21.78
N GLY A 141 0.17 2.78 21.63
CA GLY A 141 1.37 1.97 21.44
C GLY A 141 2.13 2.36 20.16
N ALA A 142 1.44 2.63 19.07
CA ALA A 142 2.05 3.12 17.84
C ALA A 142 2.72 4.49 18.04
N TRP A 143 2.07 5.40 18.78
CA TRP A 143 2.65 6.70 19.13
C TRP A 143 3.94 6.57 19.95
N LEU A 144 3.90 5.79 21.02
CA LEU A 144 5.06 5.56 21.90
C LEU A 144 6.23 4.87 21.20
N LEU A 145 5.95 3.98 20.23
CA LEU A 145 6.98 3.29 19.45
C LEU A 145 7.52 4.14 18.30
N ALA A 146 6.69 5.04 17.74
CA ALA A 146 7.07 5.83 16.57
C ALA A 146 8.00 7.00 16.94
N PHE A 147 7.99 7.45 18.20
CA PHE A 147 8.77 8.62 18.64
C PHE A 147 9.67 8.27 19.82
N ALA A 148 10.97 8.49 19.67
CA ALA A 148 11.94 8.30 20.74
C ALA A 148 11.68 9.23 21.95
N ASP A 149 11.21 10.45 21.68
CA ASP A 149 10.66 11.38 22.69
C ASP A 149 9.20 11.69 22.33
N PRO A 150 8.23 10.94 22.91
CA PRO A 150 6.82 11.13 22.61
C PRO A 150 6.23 12.46 23.06
N MET A 151 6.90 13.19 23.96
CA MET A 151 6.46 14.49 24.47
C MET A 151 7.12 15.67 23.76
N GLY A 152 8.30 15.43 23.15
CA GLY A 152 9.11 16.44 22.44
C GLY A 152 9.23 16.15 20.95
N VAL A 153 8.13 15.81 20.26
CA VAL A 153 8.15 15.46 18.82
C VAL A 153 8.64 16.62 17.96
N SER A 154 9.72 16.43 17.23
CA SER A 154 10.24 17.43 16.29
C SER A 154 9.30 17.63 15.08
N VAL A 155 9.40 18.78 14.41
CA VAL A 155 8.60 19.10 13.22
C VAL A 155 8.84 18.07 12.11
N SER A 156 10.10 17.67 11.87
CA SER A 156 10.43 16.66 10.85
C SER A 156 9.84 15.28 11.18
N SER A 157 9.88 14.87 12.45
CA SER A 157 9.25 13.62 12.90
C SER A 157 7.73 13.67 12.77
N ALA A 158 7.10 14.80 13.08
CA ALA A 158 5.67 15.00 12.89
C ALA A 158 5.26 14.95 11.40
N GLN A 159 6.06 15.54 10.52
CA GLN A 159 5.85 15.46 9.07
C GLN A 159 6.00 14.03 8.56
N ALA A 160 7.05 13.31 8.98
CA ALA A 160 7.22 11.89 8.65
C ALA A 160 6.02 11.05 9.10
N ALA A 161 5.54 11.30 10.33
CA ALA A 161 4.36 10.63 10.85
C ALA A 161 3.09 10.93 10.04
N ALA A 162 2.86 12.19 9.67
CA ALA A 162 1.72 12.59 8.85
C ALA A 162 1.74 11.91 7.48
N LEU A 163 2.90 11.82 6.82
CA LEU A 163 3.07 11.12 5.56
C LEU A 163 2.81 9.61 5.70
N ALA A 164 3.32 8.99 6.77
CA ALA A 164 3.13 7.57 7.04
C ALA A 164 1.67 7.22 7.34
N VAL A 165 0.98 8.02 8.15
CA VAL A 165 -0.46 7.84 8.45
C VAL A 165 -1.30 8.10 7.20
N GLY A 166 -0.97 9.12 6.41
CA GLY A 166 -1.60 9.39 5.12
C GLY A 166 -1.48 8.19 4.16
N ALA A 167 -0.29 7.60 4.06
CA ALA A 167 -0.06 6.38 3.30
C ALA A 167 -0.90 5.22 3.82
N ALA A 168 -0.93 5.00 5.14
CA ALA A 168 -1.73 3.95 5.77
C ALA A 168 -3.23 4.13 5.49
N ALA A 169 -3.74 5.37 5.49
CA ALA A 169 -5.13 5.68 5.17
C ALA A 169 -5.46 5.37 3.70
N LEU A 170 -4.58 5.73 2.77
CA LEU A 170 -4.76 5.42 1.36
C LEU A 170 -4.69 3.91 1.09
N TRP A 171 -3.79 3.18 1.74
CA TRP A 171 -3.75 1.71 1.65
C TRP A 171 -4.99 1.06 2.25
N ALA A 172 -5.49 1.59 3.38
CA ALA A 172 -6.74 1.14 3.98
C ALA A 172 -7.93 1.35 3.03
N ALA A 173 -8.03 2.52 2.39
CA ALA A 173 -9.03 2.79 1.38
C ALA A 173 -8.92 1.82 0.19
N GLY A 174 -7.70 1.58 -0.30
CA GLY A 174 -7.43 0.59 -1.35
C GLY A 174 -7.86 -0.82 -0.97
N THR A 175 -7.69 -1.23 0.29
CA THR A 175 -8.13 -2.53 0.80
C THR A 175 -9.66 -2.65 0.76
N VAL A 176 -10.38 -1.62 1.24
CA VAL A 176 -11.85 -1.60 1.26
C VAL A 176 -12.43 -1.57 -0.16
N LEU A 177 -11.88 -0.72 -1.03
CA LEU A 177 -12.31 -0.63 -2.42
C LEU A 177 -11.94 -1.88 -3.23
N GLY A 178 -10.78 -2.48 -2.96
CA GLY A 178 -10.35 -3.74 -3.56
C GLY A 178 -11.30 -4.89 -3.24
N ARG A 179 -11.78 -4.98 -1.99
CA ARG A 179 -12.81 -5.94 -1.60
C ARG A 179 -14.11 -5.73 -2.39
N ALA A 180 -14.54 -4.48 -2.57
CA ALA A 180 -15.73 -4.18 -3.35
C ALA A 180 -15.54 -4.52 -4.85
N ALA A 181 -14.40 -4.17 -5.44
CA ALA A 181 -14.09 -4.44 -6.84
C ALA A 181 -13.88 -5.93 -7.15
N SER A 182 -13.51 -6.75 -6.15
CA SER A 182 -13.35 -8.21 -6.29
C SER A 182 -14.65 -8.95 -6.60
N ALA A 183 -15.81 -8.30 -6.50
CA ALA A 183 -17.09 -8.85 -6.96
C ALA A 183 -17.15 -8.99 -8.49
N GLU A 184 -16.43 -8.14 -9.23
CA GLU A 184 -16.47 -8.08 -10.70
C GLU A 184 -15.12 -8.43 -11.35
N LEU A 185 -14.01 -8.24 -10.65
CA LEU A 185 -12.64 -8.42 -11.15
C LEU A 185 -11.89 -9.51 -10.39
N ARG A 186 -11.05 -10.26 -11.08
CA ARG A 186 -10.18 -11.26 -10.48
C ARG A 186 -9.03 -10.55 -9.74
N PHE A 187 -8.41 -11.24 -8.80
CA PHE A 187 -7.23 -10.72 -8.08
C PHE A 187 -6.10 -10.31 -9.03
N SER A 188 -5.81 -11.13 -10.07
CA SER A 188 -4.80 -10.80 -11.09
C SER A 188 -5.12 -9.54 -11.87
N ASP A 189 -6.41 -9.29 -12.16
CA ASP A 189 -6.85 -8.10 -12.87
C ASP A 189 -6.64 -6.84 -12.02
N LEU A 190 -7.06 -6.90 -10.75
CA LEU A 190 -6.85 -5.80 -9.79
C LEU A 190 -5.36 -5.50 -9.58
N THR A 191 -4.53 -6.56 -9.50
CA THR A 191 -3.08 -6.39 -9.34
C THR A 191 -2.46 -5.74 -10.57
N ALA A 192 -2.79 -6.21 -11.78
CA ALA A 192 -2.28 -5.62 -13.02
C ALA A 192 -2.73 -4.15 -13.18
N LEU A 193 -4.01 -3.87 -12.95
CA LEU A 193 -4.57 -2.54 -13.10
C LEU A 193 -4.01 -1.55 -12.06
N ARG A 194 -3.86 -1.96 -10.78
CA ARG A 194 -3.33 -1.06 -9.74
C ARG A 194 -1.92 -0.57 -10.06
N PHE A 195 -1.03 -1.46 -10.54
CA PHE A 195 0.34 -1.07 -10.88
C PHE A 195 0.40 -0.27 -12.18
N THR A 196 -0.41 -0.63 -13.19
CA THR A 196 -0.47 0.12 -14.46
C THR A 196 -1.01 1.54 -14.25
N VAL A 197 -2.15 1.68 -13.56
CA VAL A 197 -2.72 3.00 -13.21
C VAL A 197 -1.76 3.76 -12.31
N GLY A 198 -1.11 3.07 -11.35
CA GLY A 198 -0.10 3.66 -10.48
C GLY A 198 1.07 4.23 -11.27
N LEU A 199 1.63 3.48 -12.21
CA LEU A 199 2.73 3.93 -13.07
C LEU A 199 2.35 5.17 -13.89
N VAL A 200 1.17 5.16 -14.52
CA VAL A 200 0.65 6.32 -15.29
C VAL A 200 0.48 7.54 -14.38
N THR A 201 -0.03 7.33 -13.15
CA THR A 201 -0.17 8.42 -12.17
C THR A 201 1.18 9.00 -11.76
N LEU A 202 2.19 8.17 -11.52
CA LEU A 202 3.55 8.61 -11.17
C LEU A 202 4.19 9.42 -12.30
N LEU A 203 4.00 9.00 -13.55
CA LEU A 203 4.43 9.77 -14.72
C LEU A 203 3.73 11.13 -14.80
N ALA A 204 2.41 11.16 -14.58
CA ALA A 204 1.65 12.41 -14.58
C ALA A 204 2.12 13.37 -13.46
N ILE A 205 2.32 12.85 -12.24
CA ILE A 205 2.85 13.65 -11.12
C ILE A 205 4.24 14.18 -11.45
N SER A 206 5.15 13.35 -11.99
CA SER A 206 6.48 13.78 -12.40
C SER A 206 6.43 14.93 -13.41
N GLY A 207 5.55 14.82 -14.43
CA GLY A 207 5.36 15.87 -15.44
C GLY A 207 4.84 17.18 -14.85
N VAL A 208 3.86 17.11 -13.94
CA VAL A 208 3.28 18.31 -13.29
C VAL A 208 4.24 18.95 -12.30
N THR A 209 4.97 18.15 -11.52
CA THR A 209 5.88 18.65 -10.48
C THR A 209 7.30 18.88 -10.98
N SER A 210 7.59 18.56 -12.24
CA SER A 210 8.95 18.58 -12.82
C SER A 210 9.98 17.78 -12.00
N THR A 211 9.52 16.77 -11.26
CA THR A 211 10.40 15.92 -10.45
C THR A 211 11.14 14.93 -11.34
N PRO A 212 12.49 14.91 -11.32
CA PRO A 212 13.25 14.00 -12.17
C PRO A 212 13.05 12.54 -11.72
N LEU A 213 12.88 11.64 -12.71
CA LEU A 213 12.75 10.20 -12.47
C LEU A 213 14.07 9.45 -12.66
N ALA A 214 15.15 10.14 -13.04
CA ALA A 214 16.47 9.53 -13.22
C ALA A 214 17.01 9.02 -11.88
N ILE A 215 17.55 7.78 -11.90
CA ILE A 215 18.29 7.16 -10.80
C ILE A 215 19.58 6.57 -11.35
N GLY A 216 20.61 6.44 -10.51
CA GLY A 216 21.87 5.79 -10.89
C GLY A 216 21.67 4.28 -11.11
N VAL A 217 22.49 3.71 -11.99
CA VAL A 217 22.46 2.25 -12.29
C VAL A 217 22.79 1.42 -11.04
N ASP A 218 23.58 1.97 -10.13
CA ASP A 218 23.94 1.40 -8.83
C ASP A 218 22.72 1.21 -7.91
N ALA A 219 21.65 1.96 -8.11
CA ALA A 219 20.40 1.80 -7.39
C ALA A 219 19.55 0.60 -7.89
N ALA A 220 19.79 0.10 -9.10
CA ALA A 220 18.95 -0.93 -9.72
C ALA A 220 18.78 -2.20 -8.88
N PRO A 221 19.82 -2.79 -8.25
CA PRO A 221 19.63 -3.98 -7.42
C PRO A 221 18.70 -3.71 -6.23
N ARG A 222 18.82 -2.53 -5.58
CA ARG A 222 17.96 -2.14 -4.45
C ARG A 222 16.52 -1.90 -4.87
N ILE A 223 16.29 -1.33 -6.07
CA ILE A 223 14.95 -1.17 -6.65
C ILE A 223 14.31 -2.53 -6.96
N LEU A 224 15.08 -3.46 -7.55
CA LEU A 224 14.59 -4.81 -7.82
C LEU A 224 14.19 -5.53 -6.52
N LEU A 225 14.97 -5.39 -5.45
CA LEU A 225 14.64 -5.95 -4.14
C LEU A 225 13.40 -5.31 -3.50
N LEU A 226 13.07 -4.05 -3.84
CA LEU A 226 11.83 -3.40 -3.39
C LEU A 226 10.60 -3.89 -4.17
N ALA A 227 10.77 -4.27 -5.43
CA ALA A 227 9.69 -4.71 -6.31
C ALA A 227 9.36 -6.20 -6.16
N LEU A 228 10.25 -7.01 -5.62
CA LEU A 228 10.08 -8.46 -5.42
C LEU A 228 9.62 -8.80 -4.01
#